data_ee75f006265f4d6df786b9a6ccf95b71
#
_entry.id   ee75f006265f4d6df786b9a6ccf95b71
#
_cell.length_a   1.000
_cell.length_b   1.000
_cell.length_c   1.000
_cell.angle_alpha   90.00
_cell.angle_beta   90.00
_cell.angle_gamma   90.00
#
_symmetry.space_group_name_H-M   'P 1'
#
loop_
_entity.id
_entity.type
_entity.pdbx_description
1 polymer ?
#
loop_
_entity_poly.entity_id
_entity_poly.type
_entity_poly.pdbx_seq_one_letter_code
_entity_poly.pdbx_strand_id
1 'polypeptide(L)'
;MPAPPLVLASASPRRDEMLRLVGVRFAILHGNVDEAPRAGEAPEHYALRLSEAKARAVAAMRPGHWVLGADTIVTIDGELLGKPATRDEARCMIRKLSGREHTVITAFTLFNSEQAKVIRQAVASKVRFKEIPDDELEWYVATDEPYDKAGGYAVQGKASFLVSEIHGSYTNVVGLPLCEVVEALKELGLVSFRGK
;
A
#
# COMPACT_ATOMS: atom_id res chain seq x y z
N MET A 1 28.53 13.12 -7.04
CA MET A 1 27.61 13.90 -6.19
C MET A 1 26.79 12.91 -5.38
N PRO A 2 26.44 13.16 -4.11
CA PRO A 2 25.50 12.30 -3.41
C PRO A 2 24.19 12.28 -4.19
N ALA A 3 23.54 11.11 -4.27
CA ALA A 3 22.25 10.99 -4.92
C ALA A 3 21.24 11.94 -4.26
N PRO A 4 20.32 12.55 -5.03
CA PRO A 4 19.30 13.41 -4.45
C PRO A 4 18.49 12.62 -3.42
N PRO A 5 18.10 13.21 -2.29
CA PRO A 5 17.39 12.50 -1.26
C PRO A 5 16.06 11.96 -1.80
N LEU A 6 15.70 10.77 -1.34
CA LEU A 6 14.38 10.18 -1.59
C LEU A 6 13.33 10.87 -0.72
N VAL A 7 12.13 11.04 -1.26
CA VAL A 7 10.95 11.50 -0.51
C VAL A 7 9.87 10.43 -0.60
N LEU A 8 9.35 10.00 0.55
CA LEU A 8 8.17 9.13 0.63
C LEU A 8 6.90 9.99 0.59
N ALA A 9 6.12 9.84 -0.47
CA ALA A 9 4.84 10.54 -0.68
C ALA A 9 3.69 9.76 -0.02
N SER A 10 3.75 9.55 1.30
CA SER A 10 2.74 8.78 2.02
C SER A 10 2.68 9.18 3.49
N ALA A 11 1.46 9.22 4.04
CA ALA A 11 1.20 9.38 5.47
C ALA A 11 1.13 8.03 6.22
N SER A 12 1.31 6.90 5.53
CA SER A 12 1.21 5.56 6.14
C SER A 12 2.42 5.27 7.04
N PRO A 13 2.22 5.07 8.36
CA PRO A 13 3.32 4.70 9.28
C PRO A 13 3.98 3.37 8.88
N ARG A 14 3.21 2.41 8.36
CA ARG A 14 3.73 1.10 7.95
C ARG A 14 4.74 1.20 6.81
N ARG A 15 4.52 2.09 5.84
CA ARG A 15 5.47 2.32 4.74
C ARG A 15 6.75 2.98 5.23
N ASP A 16 6.64 3.92 6.15
CA ASP A 16 7.78 4.55 6.83
C ASP A 16 8.61 3.50 7.58
N GLU A 17 7.98 2.69 8.41
CA GLU A 17 8.63 1.62 9.19
C GLU A 17 9.36 0.61 8.29
N MET A 18 8.72 0.14 7.22
CA MET A 18 9.31 -0.82 6.29
C MET A 18 10.57 -0.28 5.60
N LEU A 19 10.54 0.97 5.13
CA LEU A 19 11.71 1.58 4.49
C LEU A 19 12.85 1.83 5.49
N ARG A 20 12.53 2.26 6.71
CA ARG A 20 13.53 2.44 7.78
C ARG A 20 14.17 1.12 8.21
N LEU A 21 13.38 0.05 8.29
CA LEU A 21 13.86 -1.30 8.66
C LEU A 21 14.99 -1.76 7.76
N VAL A 22 14.95 -1.43 6.47
CA VAL A 22 15.99 -1.79 5.49
C VAL A 22 17.04 -0.68 5.29
N GLY A 23 17.06 0.33 6.15
CA GLY A 23 18.10 1.35 6.17
C GLY A 23 18.01 2.41 5.07
N VAL A 24 16.88 2.51 4.37
CA VAL A 24 16.64 3.57 3.37
C VAL A 24 16.55 4.93 4.06
N ARG A 25 17.26 5.93 3.54
CA ARG A 25 17.16 7.32 4.00
C ARG A 25 16.20 8.10 3.11
N PHE A 26 15.22 8.74 3.71
CA PHE A 26 14.21 9.52 3.00
C PHE A 26 13.61 10.61 3.90
N ALA A 27 12.99 11.60 3.29
CA ALA A 27 12.08 12.54 3.95
C ALA A 27 10.63 12.06 3.73
N ILE A 28 9.70 12.49 4.58
CA ILE A 28 8.26 12.24 4.40
C ILE A 28 7.61 13.56 4.01
N LEU A 29 6.83 13.50 2.95
CA LEU A 29 5.93 14.58 2.54
C LEU A 29 4.74 13.96 1.83
N HIS A 30 3.54 14.44 2.06
CA HIS A 30 2.35 13.98 1.36
C HIS A 30 1.57 15.16 0.80
N GLY A 31 0.89 14.93 -0.30
CA GLY A 31 0.01 15.88 -0.96
C GLY A 31 -1.39 15.31 -1.08
N ASN A 32 -2.36 16.17 -1.29
CA ASN A 32 -3.72 15.75 -1.56
C ASN A 32 -3.86 15.35 -3.02
N VAL A 33 -4.46 14.19 -3.27
CA VAL A 33 -4.82 13.69 -4.60
C VAL A 33 -6.26 13.23 -4.58
N ASP A 34 -6.92 13.31 -5.73
CA ASP A 34 -8.24 12.72 -5.89
C ASP A 34 -8.11 11.20 -6.00
N GLU A 35 -8.65 10.51 -5.02
CA GLU A 35 -8.64 9.04 -4.92
C GLU A 35 -9.92 8.39 -5.48
N ALA A 36 -10.83 9.15 -6.09
CA ALA A 36 -12.06 8.58 -6.63
C ALA A 36 -11.79 7.53 -7.74
N PRO A 37 -12.42 6.33 -7.67
CA PRO A 37 -12.33 5.35 -8.75
C PRO A 37 -12.97 5.90 -10.03
N ARG A 38 -12.42 5.52 -11.19
CA ARG A 38 -13.00 5.85 -12.49
C ARG A 38 -13.88 4.71 -12.99
N ALA A 39 -14.95 5.04 -13.69
CA ALA A 39 -15.83 4.01 -14.25
C ALA A 39 -15.06 3.05 -15.17
N GLY A 40 -15.17 1.75 -14.90
CA GLY A 40 -14.51 0.69 -15.68
C GLY A 40 -12.99 0.59 -15.46
N GLU A 41 -12.42 1.29 -14.48
CA GLU A 41 -10.99 1.22 -14.19
C GLU A 41 -10.64 -0.13 -13.53
N ALA A 42 -9.73 -0.88 -14.14
CA ALA A 42 -9.24 -2.11 -13.56
C ALA A 42 -8.49 -1.83 -12.23
N PRO A 43 -8.62 -2.71 -11.21
CA PRO A 43 -8.02 -2.47 -9.89
C PRO A 43 -6.53 -2.16 -9.92
N GLU A 44 -5.76 -2.89 -10.73
CA GLU A 44 -4.32 -2.65 -10.88
C GLU A 44 -4.02 -1.27 -11.48
N HIS A 45 -4.79 -0.85 -12.50
CA HIS A 45 -4.64 0.48 -13.11
C HIS A 45 -5.01 1.59 -12.12
N TYR A 46 -6.04 1.37 -11.30
CA TYR A 46 -6.42 2.29 -10.25
C TYR A 46 -5.29 2.48 -9.23
N ALA A 47 -4.70 1.39 -8.70
CA ALA A 47 -3.59 1.47 -7.76
C ALA A 47 -2.35 2.17 -8.38
N LEU A 48 -2.00 1.83 -9.64
CA LEU A 48 -0.91 2.48 -10.38
C LEU A 48 -1.16 3.97 -10.57
N ARG A 49 -2.35 4.36 -10.97
CA ARG A 49 -2.73 5.77 -11.16
C ARG A 49 -2.60 6.56 -9.85
N LEU A 50 -3.09 6.00 -8.74
CA LEU A 50 -3.01 6.67 -7.44
C LEU A 50 -1.58 6.77 -6.92
N SER A 51 -0.78 5.72 -7.06
CA SER A 51 0.63 5.75 -6.68
C SER A 51 1.39 6.83 -7.46
N GLU A 52 1.14 6.95 -8.77
CA GLU A 52 1.74 7.97 -9.63
C GLU A 52 1.25 9.37 -9.29
N ALA A 53 -0.06 9.56 -9.08
CA ALA A 53 -0.61 10.85 -8.69
C ALA A 53 0.00 11.36 -7.38
N LYS A 54 0.16 10.48 -6.37
CA LYS A 54 0.83 10.80 -5.10
C LYS A 54 2.29 11.19 -5.30
N ALA A 55 3.03 10.45 -6.13
CA ALA A 55 4.42 10.77 -6.43
C ALA A 55 4.56 12.13 -7.15
N ARG A 56 3.73 12.40 -8.15
CA ARG A 56 3.77 13.65 -8.92
C ARG A 56 3.39 14.87 -8.09
N ALA A 57 2.37 14.75 -7.23
CA ALA A 57 1.94 15.84 -6.36
C ALA A 57 3.09 16.31 -5.43
N VAL A 58 3.85 15.37 -4.87
CA VAL A 58 4.99 15.67 -4.00
C VAL A 58 6.21 16.12 -4.81
N ALA A 59 6.45 15.56 -6.00
CA ALA A 59 7.56 15.97 -6.87
C ALA A 59 7.43 17.44 -7.32
N ALA A 60 6.21 17.95 -7.50
CA ALA A 60 5.96 19.36 -7.79
C ALA A 60 6.43 20.28 -6.64
N MET A 61 6.37 19.80 -5.38
CA MET A 61 6.84 20.53 -4.20
C MET A 61 8.34 20.34 -3.92
N ARG A 62 8.96 19.33 -4.50
CA ARG A 62 10.36 18.93 -4.28
C ARG A 62 11.08 18.60 -5.59
N PRO A 63 11.29 19.58 -6.47
CA PRO A 63 12.04 19.38 -7.71
C PRO A 63 13.41 18.75 -7.44
N GLY A 64 13.90 17.95 -8.37
CA GLY A 64 15.21 17.29 -8.28
C GLY A 64 15.27 16.08 -7.35
N HIS A 65 14.25 15.84 -6.52
CA HIS A 65 14.20 14.67 -5.65
C HIS A 65 13.56 13.47 -6.36
N TRP A 66 13.98 12.26 -5.98
CA TRP A 66 13.22 11.07 -6.25
C TRP A 66 12.05 10.97 -5.27
N VAL A 67 10.86 10.73 -5.77
CA VAL A 67 9.66 10.62 -4.95
C VAL A 67 9.05 9.24 -5.11
N LEU A 68 8.87 8.55 -3.99
CA LEU A 68 8.18 7.26 -3.90
C LEU A 68 6.73 7.50 -3.47
N GLY A 69 5.80 7.30 -4.40
CA GLY A 69 4.37 7.21 -4.12
C GLY A 69 3.95 5.75 -4.08
N ALA A 70 2.96 5.41 -3.26
CA ALA A 70 2.39 4.07 -3.20
C ALA A 70 0.90 4.11 -2.88
N ASP A 71 0.17 3.13 -3.40
CA ASP A 71 -1.23 2.91 -3.08
C ASP A 71 -1.53 1.43 -2.91
N THR A 72 -2.46 1.10 -1.98
CA THR A 72 -2.82 -0.29 -1.64
C THR A 72 -4.32 -0.44 -1.70
N ILE A 73 -4.78 -1.45 -2.42
CA ILE A 73 -6.18 -1.79 -2.57
C ILE A 73 -6.43 -3.25 -2.23
N VAL A 74 -7.66 -3.54 -1.87
CA VAL A 74 -8.17 -4.90 -1.62
C VAL A 74 -9.31 -5.18 -2.59
N THR A 75 -9.29 -6.34 -3.22
CA THR A 75 -10.34 -6.77 -4.15
C THR A 75 -10.80 -8.18 -3.86
N ILE A 76 -12.10 -8.44 -4.03
CA ILE A 76 -12.69 -9.77 -4.03
C ILE A 76 -13.75 -9.84 -5.12
N ASP A 77 -13.77 -10.92 -5.93
CA ASP A 77 -14.69 -11.10 -7.06
C ASP A 77 -14.68 -9.94 -8.07
N GLY A 78 -13.53 -9.27 -8.23
CA GLY A 78 -13.41 -8.08 -9.08
C GLY A 78 -13.93 -6.78 -8.47
N GLU A 79 -14.53 -6.83 -7.28
CA GLU A 79 -15.00 -5.66 -6.55
C GLU A 79 -13.89 -5.04 -5.69
N LEU A 80 -13.75 -3.72 -5.76
CA LEU A 80 -12.82 -2.96 -4.94
C LEU A 80 -13.42 -2.72 -3.55
N LEU A 81 -12.71 -3.15 -2.51
CA LEU A 81 -13.08 -2.88 -1.13
C LEU A 81 -12.37 -1.63 -0.62
N GLY A 82 -13.13 -0.57 -0.40
CA GLY A 82 -12.64 0.69 0.15
C GLY A 82 -12.38 0.63 1.66
N LYS A 83 -12.37 1.80 2.27
CA LYS A 83 -12.35 1.95 3.74
C LYS A 83 -13.79 2.04 4.23
N PRO A 84 -14.22 1.20 5.18
CA PRO A 84 -15.56 1.30 5.71
C PRO A 84 -15.71 2.59 6.54
N ALA A 85 -16.80 3.31 6.32
CA ALA A 85 -17.11 4.53 7.06
C ALA A 85 -17.92 4.24 8.34
N THR A 86 -18.61 3.10 8.39
CA THR A 86 -19.48 2.70 9.50
C THR A 86 -19.19 1.28 9.98
N ARG A 87 -19.68 0.96 11.21
CA ARG A 87 -19.58 -0.38 11.77
C ARG A 87 -20.30 -1.43 10.91
N ASP A 88 -21.43 -1.07 10.33
CA ASP A 88 -22.19 -1.98 9.47
C ASP A 88 -21.48 -2.24 8.15
N GLU A 89 -20.85 -1.22 7.55
CA GLU A 89 -19.99 -1.41 6.38
C GLU A 89 -18.79 -2.30 6.69
N ALA A 90 -18.10 -2.06 7.82
CA ALA A 90 -17.00 -2.91 8.26
C ALA A 90 -17.44 -4.37 8.47
N ARG A 91 -18.60 -4.58 9.13
CA ARG A 91 -19.20 -5.91 9.31
C ARG A 91 -19.46 -6.60 7.98
N CYS A 92 -20.13 -5.94 7.05
CA CYS A 92 -20.43 -6.48 5.73
C CYS A 92 -19.13 -6.83 4.97
N MET A 93 -18.12 -5.97 5.05
CA MET A 93 -16.85 -6.15 4.37
C MET A 93 -16.07 -7.35 4.92
N ILE A 94 -15.90 -7.43 6.25
CA ILE A 94 -15.18 -8.56 6.89
C ILE A 94 -15.95 -9.87 6.69
N ARG A 95 -17.30 -9.86 6.77
CA ARG A 95 -18.13 -11.05 6.47
C ARG A 95 -17.96 -11.52 5.03
N LYS A 96 -17.81 -10.61 4.08
CA LYS A 96 -17.55 -10.93 2.66
C LYS A 96 -16.20 -11.63 2.46
N LEU A 97 -15.21 -11.32 3.31
CA LEU A 97 -13.88 -11.92 3.28
C LEU A 97 -13.79 -13.24 4.05
N SER A 98 -14.71 -13.51 5.00
CA SER A 98 -14.71 -14.68 5.87
C SER A 98 -14.68 -15.99 5.07
N GLY A 99 -13.76 -16.90 5.40
CA GLY A 99 -13.57 -18.21 4.75
C GLY A 99 -13.05 -18.14 3.31
N ARG A 100 -12.70 -16.96 2.81
CA ARG A 100 -12.44 -16.74 1.38
C ARG A 100 -11.06 -16.18 1.11
N GLU A 101 -10.62 -16.37 -0.13
CA GLU A 101 -9.43 -15.74 -0.69
C GLU A 101 -9.80 -14.43 -1.38
N HIS A 102 -8.98 -13.41 -1.14
CA HIS A 102 -9.08 -12.11 -1.79
C HIS A 102 -7.70 -11.62 -2.22
N THR A 103 -7.64 -10.58 -3.02
CA THR A 103 -6.38 -10.05 -3.56
C THR A 103 -6.07 -8.69 -2.96
N VAL A 104 -4.83 -8.52 -2.50
CA VAL A 104 -4.26 -7.23 -2.11
C VAL A 104 -3.26 -6.82 -3.19
N ILE A 105 -3.48 -5.64 -3.77
CA ILE A 105 -2.60 -5.06 -4.79
C ILE A 105 -2.00 -3.79 -4.22
N THR A 106 -0.67 -3.72 -4.17
CA THR A 106 0.03 -2.46 -3.89
C THR A 106 0.81 -2.04 -5.12
N ALA A 107 0.55 -0.83 -5.59
CA ALA A 107 1.34 -0.19 -6.62
C ALA A 107 2.29 0.82 -6.00
N PHE A 108 3.48 0.93 -6.59
CA PHE A 108 4.42 2.00 -6.27
C PHE A 108 4.88 2.72 -7.53
N THR A 109 5.24 3.99 -7.37
CA THR A 109 5.82 4.84 -8.41
C THR A 109 7.01 5.59 -7.84
N LEU A 110 8.17 5.44 -8.47
CA LEU A 110 9.34 6.30 -8.28
C LEU A 110 9.36 7.33 -9.41
N PHE A 111 9.31 8.60 -9.06
CA PHE A 111 9.26 9.70 -10.02
C PHE A 111 10.30 10.77 -9.70
N ASN A 112 10.99 11.26 -10.73
CA ASN A 112 11.86 12.43 -10.65
C ASN A 112 11.47 13.40 -11.78
N SER A 113 11.03 14.60 -11.40
CA SER A 113 10.50 15.59 -12.34
C SER A 113 11.59 16.22 -13.24
N GLU A 114 12.81 16.44 -12.73
CA GLU A 114 13.90 17.04 -13.50
C GLU A 114 14.48 16.07 -14.52
N GLN A 115 14.58 14.79 -14.17
CA GLN A 115 15.05 13.74 -15.06
C GLN A 115 13.96 13.23 -16.00
N ALA A 116 12.70 13.66 -15.82
CA ALA A 116 11.52 13.14 -16.51
C ALA A 116 11.44 11.60 -16.46
N LYS A 117 11.93 11.01 -15.36
CA LYS A 117 12.02 9.55 -15.21
C LYS A 117 10.95 9.03 -14.28
N VAL A 118 10.31 7.94 -14.71
CA VAL A 118 9.28 7.24 -13.94
C VAL A 118 9.56 5.74 -13.95
N ILE A 119 9.48 5.10 -12.76
CA ILE A 119 9.44 3.65 -12.60
C ILE A 119 8.16 3.36 -11.83
N ARG A 120 7.35 2.44 -12.32
CA ARG A 120 6.10 2.06 -11.66
C ARG A 120 5.84 0.58 -11.81
N GLN A 121 5.33 -0.01 -10.74
CA GLN A 121 4.99 -1.43 -10.70
C GLN A 121 3.81 -1.65 -9.76
N ALA A 122 2.97 -2.63 -10.09
CA ALA A 122 1.96 -3.16 -9.21
C ALA A 122 2.33 -4.61 -8.83
N VAL A 123 2.11 -4.96 -7.57
CA VAL A 123 2.36 -6.30 -7.03
C VAL A 123 1.08 -6.79 -6.39
N ALA A 124 0.66 -8.00 -6.76
CA ALA A 124 -0.52 -8.65 -6.21
C ALA A 124 -0.13 -9.79 -5.28
N SER A 125 -0.85 -9.93 -4.18
CA SER A 125 -0.74 -11.06 -3.25
C SER A 125 -2.15 -11.52 -2.89
N LYS A 126 -2.32 -12.82 -2.71
CA LYS A 126 -3.57 -13.43 -2.27
C LYS A 126 -3.54 -13.63 -0.76
N VAL A 127 -4.63 -13.30 -0.12
CA VAL A 127 -4.83 -13.45 1.32
C VAL A 127 -6.08 -14.29 1.55
N ARG A 128 -5.98 -15.30 2.38
CA ARG A 128 -7.11 -16.13 2.79
C ARG A 128 -7.46 -15.85 4.24
N PHE A 129 -8.72 -15.57 4.49
CA PHE A 129 -9.24 -15.52 5.84
C PHE A 129 -9.77 -16.90 6.27
N LYS A 130 -9.66 -17.20 7.57
CA LYS A 130 -10.40 -18.31 8.17
C LYS A 130 -11.91 -18.04 8.13
N GLU A 131 -12.73 -19.04 8.35
CA GLU A 131 -14.13 -18.82 8.75
C GLU A 131 -14.16 -17.99 10.03
N ILE A 132 -14.88 -16.86 10.00
CA ILE A 132 -14.94 -15.91 11.12
C ILE A 132 -16.28 -16.07 11.84
N PRO A 133 -16.28 -16.57 13.09
CA PRO A 133 -17.48 -16.62 13.92
C PRO A 133 -18.02 -15.22 14.23
N ASP A 134 -19.33 -15.13 14.52
CA ASP A 134 -20.01 -13.85 14.75
C ASP A 134 -19.44 -13.08 15.94
N ASP A 135 -19.03 -13.75 17.01
CA ASP A 135 -18.43 -13.12 18.19
C ASP A 135 -17.06 -12.48 17.87
N GLU A 136 -16.22 -13.14 17.07
CA GLU A 136 -14.94 -12.59 16.63
C GLU A 136 -15.16 -11.41 15.67
N LEU A 137 -16.13 -11.52 14.76
CA LEU A 137 -16.49 -10.45 13.83
C LEU A 137 -16.96 -9.20 14.61
N GLU A 138 -17.89 -9.38 15.56
CA GLU A 138 -18.41 -8.26 16.34
C GLU A 138 -17.35 -7.63 17.23
N TRP A 139 -16.46 -8.45 17.82
CA TRP A 139 -15.31 -7.95 18.56
C TRP A 139 -14.41 -7.09 17.67
N TYR A 140 -14.07 -7.59 16.46
CA TYR A 140 -13.16 -6.89 15.58
C TYR A 140 -13.72 -5.55 15.09
N VAL A 141 -14.98 -5.53 14.61
CA VAL A 141 -15.59 -4.28 14.11
C VAL A 141 -15.90 -3.27 15.21
N ALA A 142 -15.84 -3.67 16.49
CA ALA A 142 -15.94 -2.75 17.62
C ALA A 142 -14.60 -2.03 17.91
N THR A 143 -13.50 -2.44 17.28
CA THR A 143 -12.20 -1.76 17.43
C THR A 143 -12.06 -0.60 16.45
N ASP A 144 -11.00 0.22 16.60
CA ASP A 144 -10.73 1.34 15.71
C ASP A 144 -10.01 0.91 14.41
N GLU A 145 -9.57 -0.36 14.32
CA GLU A 145 -8.67 -0.82 13.25
C GLU A 145 -9.29 -0.85 11.86
N PRO A 146 -10.57 -1.22 11.62
CA PRO A 146 -11.12 -1.37 10.28
C PRO A 146 -11.17 -0.08 9.46
N TYR A 147 -11.33 1.07 10.10
CA TYR A 147 -11.91 2.27 9.48
C TYR A 147 -10.95 3.12 8.63
N ASP A 148 -9.65 2.91 8.75
CA ASP A 148 -8.64 3.63 7.97
C ASP A 148 -7.93 2.78 6.91
N LYS A 149 -8.42 1.54 6.68
CA LYS A 149 -7.76 0.54 5.83
C LYS A 149 -8.64 0.03 4.71
N ALA A 150 -8.07 -0.11 3.51
CA ALA A 150 -8.73 -0.80 2.41
C ALA A 150 -9.06 -2.24 2.82
N GLY A 151 -10.28 -2.70 2.52
CA GLY A 151 -10.77 -4.02 2.93
C GLY A 151 -11.09 -4.13 4.42
N GLY A 152 -10.94 -3.04 5.19
CA GLY A 152 -11.29 -2.98 6.60
C GLY A 152 -10.40 -3.80 7.54
N TYR A 153 -9.13 -4.11 7.17
CA TYR A 153 -8.24 -4.89 8.04
C TYR A 153 -6.75 -4.55 7.86
N ALA A 154 -5.94 -4.95 8.84
CA ALA A 154 -4.49 -4.93 8.76
C ALA A 154 -3.89 -6.28 9.15
N VAL A 155 -3.04 -6.84 8.26
CA VAL A 155 -2.34 -8.11 8.54
C VAL A 155 -1.37 -8.00 9.74
N GLN A 156 -0.90 -6.81 10.07
CA GLN A 156 -0.03 -6.53 11.22
C GLN A 156 -0.80 -6.05 12.46
N GLY A 157 -2.13 -6.05 12.42
CA GLY A 157 -2.95 -5.54 13.49
C GLY A 157 -3.76 -6.62 14.21
N LYS A 158 -4.87 -6.17 14.78
CA LYS A 158 -5.83 -7.05 15.49
C LYS A 158 -6.47 -8.10 14.57
N ALA A 159 -6.56 -7.80 13.23
CA ALA A 159 -7.05 -8.79 12.25
C ALA A 159 -6.03 -9.87 11.90
N SER A 160 -4.80 -9.84 12.42
CA SER A 160 -3.77 -10.84 12.09
C SER A 160 -4.21 -12.27 12.32
N PHE A 161 -5.03 -12.53 13.34
CA PHE A 161 -5.54 -13.88 13.65
C PHE A 161 -6.68 -14.34 12.74
N LEU A 162 -7.24 -13.44 11.94
CA LEU A 162 -8.25 -13.76 10.90
C LEU A 162 -7.59 -14.29 9.63
N VAL A 163 -6.31 -13.95 9.39
CA VAL A 163 -5.55 -14.38 8.22
C VAL A 163 -5.02 -15.78 8.41
N SER A 164 -5.46 -16.73 7.58
CA SER A 164 -4.95 -18.13 7.61
C SER A 164 -3.77 -18.34 6.69
N GLU A 165 -3.74 -17.64 5.52
CA GLU A 165 -2.70 -17.83 4.52
C GLU A 165 -2.40 -16.53 3.74
N ILE A 166 -1.16 -16.39 3.28
CA ILE A 166 -0.73 -15.37 2.33
C ILE A 166 0.09 -16.05 1.22
N HIS A 167 -0.35 -15.88 -0.03
CA HIS A 167 0.39 -16.30 -1.21
C HIS A 167 0.94 -15.08 -1.94
N GLY A 168 2.25 -14.93 -1.98
CA GLY A 168 2.96 -13.78 -2.54
C GLY A 168 3.74 -12.98 -1.51
N SER A 169 3.85 -11.67 -1.71
CA SER A 169 4.65 -10.80 -0.85
C SER A 169 3.88 -10.34 0.39
N TYR A 170 4.38 -10.71 1.57
CA TYR A 170 3.84 -10.21 2.84
C TYR A 170 3.92 -8.68 2.94
N THR A 171 5.05 -8.09 2.55
CA THR A 171 5.24 -6.64 2.61
C THR A 171 4.33 -5.89 1.65
N ASN A 172 3.95 -6.52 0.52
CA ASN A 172 2.89 -6.02 -0.35
C ASN A 172 1.56 -5.92 0.41
N VAL A 173 1.17 -6.97 1.14
CA VAL A 173 -0.07 -6.99 1.94
C VAL A 173 -0.04 -5.94 3.06
N VAL A 174 1.12 -5.69 3.65
CA VAL A 174 1.32 -4.62 4.65
C VAL A 174 1.13 -3.23 4.04
N GLY A 175 1.44 -3.07 2.73
CA GLY A 175 1.20 -1.83 2.01
C GLY A 175 2.39 -1.25 1.22
N LEU A 176 3.50 -2.01 1.08
CA LEU A 176 4.63 -1.66 0.22
C LEU A 176 5.34 -2.95 -0.22
N PRO A 177 5.44 -3.26 -1.53
CA PRO A 177 6.20 -4.41 -2.03
C PRO A 177 7.70 -4.11 -1.90
N LEU A 178 8.24 -4.37 -0.70
CA LEU A 178 9.55 -3.87 -0.29
C LEU A 178 10.70 -4.43 -1.13
N CYS A 179 10.58 -5.67 -1.58
CA CYS A 179 11.58 -6.30 -2.45
C CYS A 179 11.72 -5.51 -3.76
N GLU A 180 10.62 -5.31 -4.47
CA GLU A 180 10.58 -4.61 -5.75
C GLU A 180 10.98 -3.14 -5.62
N VAL A 181 10.54 -2.50 -4.54
CA VAL A 181 10.92 -1.10 -4.25
C VAL A 181 12.42 -0.99 -4.01
N VAL A 182 13.02 -1.88 -3.22
CA VAL A 182 14.46 -1.87 -2.93
C VAL A 182 15.27 -2.14 -4.19
N GLU A 183 14.86 -3.08 -5.04
CA GLU A 183 15.55 -3.33 -6.33
C GLU A 183 15.49 -2.09 -7.23
N ALA A 184 14.34 -1.45 -7.36
CA ALA A 184 14.22 -0.21 -8.12
C ALA A 184 15.09 0.94 -7.54
N LEU A 185 15.16 1.06 -6.21
CA LEU A 185 16.05 2.04 -5.55
C LEU A 185 17.54 1.74 -5.79
N LYS A 186 17.93 0.47 -5.85
CA LYS A 186 19.31 0.05 -6.18
C LYS A 186 19.68 0.40 -7.62
N GLU A 187 18.77 0.13 -8.57
CA GLU A 187 18.96 0.50 -9.99
C GLU A 187 19.15 2.00 -10.18
N LEU A 188 18.49 2.81 -9.35
CA LEU A 188 18.64 4.25 -9.33
C LEU A 188 19.86 4.76 -8.54
N GLY A 189 20.61 3.88 -7.90
CA GLY A 189 21.75 4.24 -7.05
C GLY A 189 21.36 4.97 -5.76
N LEU A 190 20.10 4.89 -5.34
CA LEU A 190 19.58 5.53 -4.13
C LEU A 190 19.85 4.71 -2.86
N VAL A 191 20.07 3.41 -3.02
CA VAL A 191 20.40 2.47 -1.94
C VAL A 191 21.54 1.57 -2.38
N SER A 192 22.46 1.27 -1.46
CA SER A 192 23.55 0.33 -1.65
C SER A 192 23.78 -0.46 -0.36
N PHE A 193 23.83 -1.78 -0.45
CA PHE A 193 24.15 -2.70 0.64
C PHE A 193 25.62 -3.17 0.60
N ARG A 194 26.50 -2.44 -0.11
CA ARG A 194 27.95 -2.74 -0.07
C ARG A 194 28.46 -2.41 1.32
N GLY A 195 29.08 -3.42 1.97
CA GLY A 195 29.70 -3.22 3.28
C GLY A 195 30.71 -2.06 3.24
N LYS A 196 30.81 -1.36 4.37
CA LYS A 196 31.86 -0.38 4.58
C LYS A 196 33.21 -1.10 4.66
#